data_8180dcd2b2bca558ae86682e3c204343
#
_entry.id   8180dcd2b2bca558ae86682e3c204343
#
_cell.length_a   1.000
_cell.length_b   1.000
_cell.length_c   1.000
_cell.angle_alpha   90.00
_cell.angle_beta   90.00
_cell.angle_gamma   90.00
#
_symmetry.space_group_name_H-M   'P 1'
#
loop_
_entity.id
_entity.type
_entity.pdbx_description
1 polymer ?
#
loop_
_entity_poly.entity_id
_entity_poly.type
_entity_poly.pdbx_seq_one_letter_code
_entity_poly.pdbx_strand_id
1 'polypeptide(L)'
;MLLNLSAFFCRILIKSECVLVLACLCHPLAHATPDLLLAGLDGDQHNLNEYIGKGKWTVLNIWGTRCPPCLEEMPELIHFHDDHKDTKAIVVGIAIDFPSYGYANKQEVIEFVSEHLVDFPVLLSDASISERIGVGILEGLPTTYLYTPQGDLVGMQVGGITRSILETFIDRYEKKHASSPDNDNEIKKSE
;
A
#
# COMPACT_ATOMS: atom_id res chain seq x y z
N MET A 1 -55.53 -34.99 35.83
CA MET A 1 -55.15 -33.59 36.04
C MET A 1 -53.61 -33.49 35.91
N LEU A 2 -53.10 -33.52 34.68
CA LEU A 2 -51.70 -33.42 34.32
C LEU A 2 -51.65 -32.51 33.09
N LEU A 3 -51.51 -31.21 33.32
CA LEU A 3 -51.44 -30.18 32.29
C LEU A 3 -50.06 -29.53 32.29
N ASN A 4 -49.41 -29.62 31.11
CA ASN A 4 -48.48 -28.68 30.53
C ASN A 4 -47.24 -28.22 31.32
N LEU A 5 -46.18 -29.04 31.23
CA LEU A 5 -44.84 -28.62 31.56
C LEU A 5 -43.93 -28.59 30.31
N SER A 6 -44.42 -28.92 29.11
CA SER A 6 -43.59 -29.00 27.89
C SER A 6 -43.55 -27.73 27.05
N ALA A 7 -44.40 -26.73 27.32
CA ALA A 7 -44.47 -25.50 26.53
C ALA A 7 -43.53 -24.37 27.00
N PHE A 8 -42.93 -24.50 28.19
CA PHE A 8 -42.10 -23.45 28.77
C PHE A 8 -40.60 -23.63 28.43
N PHE A 9 -40.17 -24.86 28.11
CA PHE A 9 -38.76 -25.11 27.77
C PHE A 9 -38.39 -24.79 26.32
N CYS A 10 -39.36 -24.74 25.41
CA CYS A 10 -39.09 -24.48 24.00
C CYS A 10 -38.91 -22.98 23.66
N ARG A 11 -39.27 -22.06 24.56
CA ARG A 11 -39.18 -20.60 24.34
C ARG A 11 -37.83 -19.98 24.80
N ILE A 12 -37.02 -20.70 25.58
CA ILE A 12 -35.75 -20.18 26.11
C ILE A 12 -34.59 -20.56 25.20
N LEU A 13 -34.71 -21.64 24.41
CA LEU A 13 -33.62 -22.10 23.52
C LEU A 13 -33.51 -21.32 22.21
N ILE A 14 -34.56 -20.60 21.78
CA ILE A 14 -34.54 -19.85 20.49
C ILE A 14 -33.85 -18.46 20.62
N LYS A 15 -33.67 -17.95 21.85
CA LYS A 15 -33.02 -16.65 22.05
C LYS A 15 -31.49 -16.69 22.13
N SER A 16 -30.88 -17.88 22.29
CA SER A 16 -29.44 -18.00 22.43
C SER A 16 -28.70 -18.16 21.09
N GLU A 17 -29.36 -18.68 20.06
CA GLU A 17 -28.70 -18.90 18.77
C GLU A 17 -28.68 -17.68 17.84
N CYS A 18 -29.61 -16.73 18.01
CA CYS A 18 -29.62 -15.49 17.21
C CYS A 18 -28.51 -14.49 17.60
N VAL A 19 -27.97 -14.58 18.80
CA VAL A 19 -26.90 -13.63 19.24
C VAL A 19 -25.51 -14.05 18.70
N LEU A 20 -25.29 -15.34 18.44
CA LEU A 20 -24.02 -15.84 17.91
C LEU A 20 -23.83 -15.60 16.40
N VAL A 21 -24.92 -15.44 15.64
CA VAL A 21 -24.85 -15.20 14.18
C VAL A 21 -24.61 -13.73 13.84
N LEU A 22 -24.96 -12.80 14.73
CA LEU A 22 -24.81 -11.36 14.47
C LEU A 22 -23.41 -10.82 14.78
N ALA A 23 -22.59 -11.56 15.53
CA ALA A 23 -21.22 -11.18 15.86
C ALA A 23 -20.20 -11.51 14.74
N CYS A 24 -20.62 -12.22 13.70
CA CYS A 24 -19.71 -12.70 12.64
C CYS A 24 -19.66 -11.79 11.40
N LEU A 25 -20.38 -10.66 11.38
CA LEU A 25 -20.51 -9.79 10.19
C LEU A 25 -19.72 -8.48 10.26
N CYS A 26 -18.99 -8.22 11.35
CA CYS A 26 -18.05 -7.10 11.42
C CYS A 26 -16.61 -7.58 11.18
N HIS A 27 -16.34 -8.19 10.01
CA HIS A 27 -14.96 -8.25 9.54
C HIS A 27 -14.67 -6.89 8.90
N PRO A 28 -13.60 -6.19 9.36
CA PRO A 28 -13.12 -5.04 8.60
C PRO A 28 -12.83 -5.53 7.18
N LEU A 29 -13.30 -4.80 6.18
CA LEU A 29 -12.92 -5.00 4.79
C LEU A 29 -11.40 -4.85 4.76
N ALA A 30 -10.68 -5.98 4.79
CA ALA A 30 -9.24 -5.99 4.54
C ALA A 30 -9.06 -5.45 3.12
N HIS A 31 -8.50 -4.26 3.00
CA HIS A 31 -8.07 -3.74 1.72
C HIS A 31 -7.03 -4.72 1.18
N ALA A 32 -7.39 -5.41 0.11
CA ALA A 32 -6.49 -6.38 -0.50
C ALA A 32 -5.37 -5.59 -1.20
N THR A 33 -4.18 -5.59 -0.59
CA THR A 33 -2.97 -5.16 -1.29
C THR A 33 -2.78 -6.04 -2.53
N PRO A 34 -2.29 -5.49 -3.67
CA PRO A 34 -2.18 -6.26 -4.89
C PRO A 34 -1.30 -7.50 -4.69
N ASP A 35 -1.86 -8.68 -4.90
CA ASP A 35 -1.11 -9.95 -4.92
C ASP A 35 -0.44 -10.11 -6.27
N LEU A 36 0.76 -9.56 -6.40
CA LEU A 36 1.43 -9.41 -7.67
C LEU A 36 2.91 -9.78 -7.57
N LEU A 37 3.29 -10.84 -8.28
CA LEU A 37 4.69 -11.27 -8.41
C LEU A 37 5.39 -10.49 -9.51
N LEU A 38 6.54 -9.93 -9.20
CA LEU A 38 7.43 -9.18 -10.09
C LEU A 38 8.85 -9.70 -9.92
N ALA A 39 9.62 -9.72 -11.02
CA ALA A 39 11.01 -10.11 -10.96
C ALA A 39 11.86 -9.04 -10.26
N GLY A 40 12.69 -9.45 -9.30
CA GLY A 40 13.71 -8.61 -8.70
C GLY A 40 15.03 -8.59 -9.47
N LEU A 41 15.93 -7.70 -9.07
CA LEU A 41 17.28 -7.63 -9.63
C LEU A 41 18.16 -8.80 -9.19
N ASP A 42 17.86 -9.41 -8.04
CA ASP A 42 18.46 -10.63 -7.51
C ASP A 42 18.17 -11.89 -8.36
N GLY A 43 17.13 -11.85 -9.18
CA GLY A 43 16.67 -12.95 -10.03
C GLY A 43 15.50 -13.72 -9.47
N ASP A 44 15.07 -13.39 -8.26
CA ASP A 44 13.92 -13.99 -7.61
C ASP A 44 12.62 -13.24 -7.95
N GLN A 45 11.49 -13.86 -7.63
CA GLN A 45 10.17 -13.24 -7.73
C GLN A 45 9.79 -12.69 -6.36
N HIS A 46 9.44 -11.41 -6.33
CA HIS A 46 8.97 -10.73 -5.14
C HIS A 46 7.49 -10.39 -5.26
N ASN A 47 6.76 -10.63 -4.19
CA ASN A 47 5.36 -10.22 -4.14
C ASN A 47 5.27 -8.75 -3.69
N LEU A 48 4.54 -7.93 -4.43
CA LEU A 48 4.34 -6.52 -4.07
C LEU A 48 3.74 -6.36 -2.66
N ASN A 49 2.99 -7.36 -2.20
CA ASN A 49 2.49 -7.46 -0.83
C ASN A 49 3.58 -7.53 0.25
N GLU A 50 4.83 -7.82 -0.10
CA GLU A 50 5.94 -7.81 0.87
C GLU A 50 6.28 -6.39 1.31
N TYR A 51 5.91 -5.39 0.53
CA TYR A 51 6.24 -3.99 0.74
C TYR A 51 5.05 -3.13 1.17
N ILE A 52 3.85 -3.40 0.64
CA ILE A 52 2.64 -2.59 0.89
C ILE A 52 1.86 -3.14 2.08
N GLY A 53 1.42 -2.25 2.99
CA GLY A 53 0.61 -2.64 4.15
C GLY A 53 1.38 -3.38 5.23
N LYS A 54 2.68 -3.10 5.38
CA LYS A 54 3.56 -3.75 6.37
C LYS A 54 3.93 -2.85 7.55
N GLY A 55 3.05 -1.92 7.89
CA GLY A 55 3.26 -1.03 9.04
C GLY A 55 4.14 0.19 8.73
N LYS A 56 4.58 0.36 7.48
CA LYS A 56 5.30 1.55 7.00
C LYS A 56 4.59 2.13 5.79
N TRP A 57 4.74 3.43 5.59
CA TRP A 57 4.38 4.08 4.34
C TRP A 57 5.17 3.47 3.19
N THR A 58 4.52 3.24 2.06
CA THR A 58 5.20 2.77 0.85
C THR A 58 5.07 3.81 -0.25
N VAL A 59 6.22 4.31 -0.71
CA VAL A 59 6.36 5.15 -1.89
C VAL A 59 6.69 4.23 -3.05
N LEU A 60 5.68 3.89 -3.87
CA LEU A 60 5.84 3.05 -5.04
C LEU A 60 6.08 3.94 -6.27
N ASN A 61 7.30 3.91 -6.81
CA ASN A 61 7.71 4.77 -7.92
C ASN A 61 7.90 3.95 -9.20
N ILE A 62 7.18 4.31 -10.27
CA ILE A 62 7.36 3.73 -11.61
C ILE A 62 8.27 4.65 -12.41
N TRP A 63 9.39 4.10 -12.90
CA TRP A 63 10.46 4.87 -13.51
C TRP A 63 11.19 4.12 -14.63
N GLY A 64 12.11 4.79 -15.33
CA GLY A 64 12.95 4.17 -16.35
C GLY A 64 14.36 4.75 -16.39
N THR A 65 15.34 3.92 -16.71
CA THR A 65 16.78 4.29 -16.73
C THR A 65 17.14 5.39 -17.72
N ARG A 66 16.31 5.61 -18.75
CA ARG A 66 16.52 6.62 -19.80
C ARG A 66 15.49 7.74 -19.78
N CYS A 67 14.71 7.84 -18.70
CA CYS A 67 13.67 8.85 -18.51
C CYS A 67 14.27 10.08 -17.80
N PRO A 68 14.45 11.24 -18.46
CA PRO A 68 15.16 12.37 -17.85
C PRO A 68 14.56 12.85 -16.53
N PRO A 69 13.23 13.08 -16.38
CA PRO A 69 12.69 13.50 -15.10
C PRO A 69 12.79 12.42 -14.01
N CYS A 70 12.87 11.12 -14.39
CA CYS A 70 13.10 10.05 -13.41
C CYS A 70 14.53 10.14 -12.84
N LEU A 71 15.50 10.48 -13.68
CA LEU A 71 16.90 10.64 -13.26
C LEU A 71 17.05 11.84 -12.31
N GLU A 72 16.32 12.92 -12.56
CA GLU A 72 16.35 14.12 -11.73
C GLU A 72 15.75 13.88 -10.32
N GLU A 73 14.73 13.05 -10.19
CA GLU A 73 14.12 12.75 -8.88
C GLU A 73 14.84 11.65 -8.08
N MET A 74 15.64 10.82 -8.72
CA MET A 74 16.25 9.63 -8.08
C MET A 74 17.05 9.98 -6.80
N PRO A 75 17.87 11.04 -6.73
CA PRO A 75 18.53 11.43 -5.49
C PRO A 75 17.57 11.77 -4.35
N GLU A 76 16.42 12.36 -4.67
CA GLU A 76 15.39 12.71 -3.69
C GLU A 76 14.75 11.44 -3.07
N LEU A 77 14.49 10.43 -3.91
CA LEU A 77 13.95 9.15 -3.48
C LEU A 77 14.96 8.35 -2.63
N ILE A 78 16.24 8.35 -3.02
CA ILE A 78 17.32 7.70 -2.25
C ILE A 78 17.41 8.35 -0.86
N HIS A 79 17.54 9.68 -0.80
CA HIS A 79 17.62 10.38 0.49
C HIS A 79 16.36 10.18 1.34
N PHE A 80 15.17 10.19 0.74
CA PHE A 80 13.93 9.90 1.46
C PHE A 80 13.95 8.48 2.03
N HIS A 81 14.37 7.49 1.23
CA HIS A 81 14.45 6.10 1.68
C HIS A 81 15.43 5.96 2.85
N ASP A 82 16.64 6.47 2.72
CA ASP A 82 17.68 6.40 3.74
C ASP A 82 17.25 6.97 5.09
N ASP A 83 16.56 8.10 5.07
CA ASP A 83 16.14 8.76 6.30
C ASP A 83 14.96 8.06 6.99
N HIS A 84 14.15 7.29 6.26
CA HIS A 84 12.88 6.78 6.77
C HIS A 84 12.75 5.26 6.78
N LYS A 85 13.63 4.51 6.07
CA LYS A 85 13.49 3.06 5.86
C LYS A 85 13.41 2.22 7.15
N ASP A 86 14.05 2.66 8.21
CA ASP A 86 14.06 1.90 9.46
C ASP A 86 12.84 2.20 10.33
N THR A 87 12.17 3.32 10.14
CA THR A 87 11.16 3.83 11.07
C THR A 87 9.78 4.04 10.46
N LYS A 88 9.67 4.82 9.38
CA LYS A 88 8.40 5.41 8.96
C LYS A 88 7.95 4.99 7.56
N ALA A 89 8.87 4.95 6.59
CA ALA A 89 8.53 4.81 5.18
C ALA A 89 9.61 4.07 4.40
N ILE A 90 9.21 3.42 3.33
CA ILE A 90 10.13 2.81 2.34
C ILE A 90 9.81 3.32 0.95
N VAL A 91 10.81 3.34 0.08
CA VAL A 91 10.64 3.46 -1.37
C VAL A 91 10.71 2.06 -1.98
N VAL A 92 9.89 1.81 -2.99
CA VAL A 92 9.97 0.63 -3.87
C VAL A 92 9.93 1.14 -5.30
N GLY A 93 10.97 0.87 -6.07
CA GLY A 93 11.04 1.24 -7.48
C GLY A 93 10.48 0.12 -8.36
N ILE A 94 9.67 0.48 -9.35
CA ILE A 94 9.30 -0.44 -10.45
C ILE A 94 9.91 0.13 -11.72
N ALA A 95 10.94 -0.53 -12.24
CA ALA A 95 11.59 -0.14 -13.47
C ALA A 95 10.83 -0.68 -14.69
N ILE A 96 10.60 0.20 -15.67
CA ILE A 96 10.08 -0.16 -17.00
C ILE A 96 11.02 0.38 -18.09
N ASP A 97 10.89 -0.11 -19.32
CA ASP A 97 11.67 0.47 -20.41
C ASP A 97 11.11 1.83 -20.84
N PHE A 98 12.00 2.76 -21.12
CA PHE A 98 11.67 4.07 -21.69
C PHE A 98 12.58 4.35 -22.91
N PRO A 99 12.05 4.81 -24.04
CA PRO A 99 10.70 5.37 -24.25
C PRO A 99 9.65 4.37 -24.74
N SER A 100 9.93 3.07 -24.79
CA SER A 100 8.99 2.08 -25.37
C SER A 100 7.82 1.74 -24.44
N TYR A 101 7.95 2.00 -23.14
CA TYR A 101 7.03 1.56 -22.08
C TYR A 101 6.89 0.02 -21.98
N GLY A 102 7.83 -0.69 -22.60
CA GLY A 102 7.94 -2.14 -22.53
C GLY A 102 8.56 -2.64 -21.23
N TYR A 103 8.84 -3.95 -21.20
CA TYR A 103 9.49 -4.58 -20.06
C TYR A 103 10.93 -4.09 -19.90
N ALA A 104 11.31 -3.77 -18.67
CA ALA A 104 12.62 -3.23 -18.33
C ALA A 104 13.78 -4.15 -18.75
N ASN A 105 14.85 -3.57 -19.26
CA ASN A 105 16.09 -4.29 -19.47
C ASN A 105 16.82 -4.45 -18.12
N LYS A 106 16.83 -5.67 -17.60
CA LYS A 106 17.39 -5.99 -16.28
C LYS A 106 18.86 -5.51 -16.15
N GLN A 107 19.68 -5.72 -17.18
CA GLN A 107 21.10 -5.36 -17.13
C GLN A 107 21.30 -3.84 -17.02
N GLU A 108 20.56 -3.05 -17.81
CA GLU A 108 20.59 -1.59 -17.72
C GLU A 108 20.15 -1.09 -16.35
N VAL A 109 19.13 -1.73 -15.75
CA VAL A 109 18.66 -1.38 -14.40
C VAL A 109 19.71 -1.71 -13.34
N ILE A 110 20.35 -2.87 -13.42
CA ILE A 110 21.44 -3.24 -12.49
C ILE A 110 22.60 -2.23 -12.56
N GLU A 111 23.04 -1.86 -13.77
CA GLU A 111 24.10 -0.88 -13.99
C GLU A 111 23.71 0.46 -13.38
N PHE A 112 22.51 0.94 -13.64
CA PHE A 112 21.97 2.18 -13.09
C PHE A 112 21.94 2.17 -11.55
N VAL A 113 21.36 1.12 -10.95
CA VAL A 113 21.26 0.97 -9.49
C VAL A 113 22.61 0.99 -8.82
N SER A 114 23.61 0.32 -9.44
CA SER A 114 24.99 0.29 -8.94
C SER A 114 25.69 1.65 -9.06
N GLU A 115 25.50 2.34 -10.19
CA GLU A 115 26.15 3.63 -10.47
C GLU A 115 25.59 4.75 -9.57
N HIS A 116 24.27 4.73 -9.31
CA HIS A 116 23.59 5.78 -8.54
C HIS A 116 23.40 5.41 -7.07
N LEU A 117 23.93 4.25 -6.63
CA LEU A 117 23.86 3.78 -5.24
C LEU A 117 22.40 3.69 -4.71
N VAL A 118 21.49 3.22 -5.57
CA VAL A 118 20.09 2.99 -5.17
C VAL A 118 20.03 1.80 -4.23
N ASP A 119 19.57 2.00 -2.99
CA ASP A 119 19.53 0.98 -1.94
C ASP A 119 18.12 0.51 -1.58
N PHE A 120 17.09 1.09 -2.19
CA PHE A 120 15.71 0.60 -2.06
C PHE A 120 15.43 -0.56 -3.04
N PRO A 121 14.44 -1.42 -2.74
CA PRO A 121 14.03 -2.51 -3.62
C PRO A 121 13.61 -2.03 -5.01
N VAL A 122 14.15 -2.68 -6.06
CA VAL A 122 13.80 -2.41 -7.46
C VAL A 122 13.26 -3.69 -8.11
N LEU A 123 12.05 -3.59 -8.64
CA LEU A 123 11.35 -4.67 -9.35
C LEU A 123 11.21 -4.31 -10.83
N LEU A 124 11.09 -5.32 -11.69
CA LEU A 124 11.03 -5.15 -13.13
C LEU A 124 9.60 -5.38 -13.65
N SER A 125 9.15 -4.50 -14.54
CA SER A 125 7.84 -4.61 -15.18
C SER A 125 7.82 -3.91 -16.55
N ASP A 126 6.62 -3.69 -17.05
CA ASP A 126 6.25 -2.83 -18.17
C ASP A 126 5.11 -1.88 -17.74
N ALA A 127 4.61 -1.05 -18.67
CA ALA A 127 3.57 -0.06 -18.36
C ALA A 127 2.24 -0.67 -17.87
N SER A 128 1.98 -1.96 -18.13
CA SER A 128 0.76 -2.63 -17.65
C SER A 128 0.71 -2.75 -16.13
N ILE A 129 1.83 -2.49 -15.44
CA ILE A 129 1.91 -2.53 -13.98
C ILE A 129 0.85 -1.64 -13.33
N SER A 130 0.59 -0.46 -13.89
CA SER A 130 -0.41 0.48 -13.37
C SER A 130 -1.82 -0.12 -13.35
N GLU A 131 -2.21 -0.80 -14.43
CA GLU A 131 -3.49 -1.52 -14.50
C GLU A 131 -3.52 -2.73 -13.55
N ARG A 132 -2.40 -3.47 -13.46
CA ARG A 132 -2.27 -4.66 -12.61
C ARG A 132 -2.36 -4.35 -11.11
N ILE A 133 -1.95 -3.16 -10.69
CA ILE A 133 -2.15 -2.68 -9.31
C ILE A 133 -3.50 -1.95 -9.11
N GLY A 134 -4.34 -1.90 -10.14
CA GLY A 134 -5.71 -1.41 -10.04
C GLY A 134 -5.88 0.11 -10.12
N VAL A 135 -4.88 0.85 -10.62
CA VAL A 135 -4.91 2.33 -10.67
C VAL A 135 -5.13 2.91 -12.07
N GLY A 136 -5.41 2.05 -13.05
CA GLY A 136 -5.68 2.46 -14.42
C GLY A 136 -4.43 2.53 -15.30
N ILE A 137 -4.52 3.24 -16.42
CA ILE A 137 -3.45 3.37 -17.39
C ILE A 137 -2.34 4.27 -16.85
N LEU A 138 -1.08 3.91 -17.10
CA LEU A 138 0.08 4.74 -16.78
C LEU A 138 0.10 5.97 -17.69
N GLU A 139 -0.08 7.16 -17.13
CA GLU A 139 -0.17 8.42 -17.89
C GLU A 139 1.20 8.97 -18.29
N GLY A 140 2.27 8.61 -17.58
CA GLY A 140 3.62 9.11 -17.87
C GLY A 140 4.66 8.62 -16.86
N LEU A 141 5.90 9.01 -17.06
CA LEU A 141 7.03 8.72 -16.16
C LEU A 141 7.70 10.03 -15.69
N PRO A 142 8.16 10.05 -14.43
CA PRO A 142 7.88 9.07 -13.38
C PRO A 142 6.44 9.16 -12.91
N THR A 143 5.92 8.07 -12.30
CA THR A 143 4.65 8.12 -11.57
C THR A 143 4.86 7.49 -10.20
N THR A 144 4.47 8.22 -9.16
CA THR A 144 4.60 7.81 -7.77
C THR A 144 3.24 7.59 -7.12
N TYR A 145 3.07 6.44 -6.47
CA TYR A 145 1.90 6.09 -5.67
C TYR A 145 2.28 6.03 -4.19
N LEU A 146 1.41 6.54 -3.31
CA LEU A 146 1.63 6.53 -1.87
C LEU A 146 0.61 5.64 -1.19
N TYR A 147 1.11 4.63 -0.48
CA TYR A 147 0.31 3.71 0.32
C TYR A 147 0.53 3.95 1.80
N THR A 148 -0.55 3.94 2.57
CA THR A 148 -0.50 4.01 4.05
C THR A 148 0.17 2.77 4.66
N PRO A 149 0.54 2.80 5.95
CA PRO A 149 1.00 1.62 6.68
C PRO A 149 0.02 0.44 6.67
N GLN A 150 -1.27 0.69 6.43
CA GLN A 150 -2.32 -0.31 6.31
C GLN A 150 -2.47 -0.86 4.88
N GLY A 151 -1.87 -0.20 3.88
CA GLY A 151 -1.91 -0.59 2.47
C GLY A 151 -2.96 0.15 1.64
N ASP A 152 -3.57 1.20 2.19
CA ASP A 152 -4.51 2.03 1.43
C ASP A 152 -3.76 2.97 0.48
N LEU A 153 -4.15 3.00 -0.79
CA LEU A 153 -3.65 3.99 -1.74
C LEU A 153 -4.29 5.36 -1.46
N VAL A 154 -3.49 6.35 -1.12
CA VAL A 154 -3.96 7.67 -0.68
C VAL A 154 -3.37 8.84 -1.47
N GLY A 155 -2.42 8.59 -2.35
CA GLY A 155 -1.80 9.63 -3.17
C GLY A 155 -1.23 9.09 -4.47
N MET A 156 -1.26 9.94 -5.51
CA MET A 156 -0.61 9.71 -6.81
C MET A 156 -0.03 11.02 -7.31
N GLN A 157 1.18 10.94 -7.87
CA GLN A 157 1.86 12.05 -8.55
C GLN A 157 2.40 11.57 -9.88
N VAL A 158 2.02 12.22 -10.98
CA VAL A 158 2.66 12.06 -12.29
C VAL A 158 3.67 13.18 -12.47
N GLY A 159 4.87 12.83 -12.93
CA GLY A 159 6.02 13.74 -12.99
C GLY A 159 6.88 13.68 -11.73
N GLY A 160 8.03 14.38 -11.76
CA GLY A 160 9.02 14.33 -10.70
C GLY A 160 8.49 14.70 -9.32
N ILE A 161 9.02 14.03 -8.30
CA ILE A 161 8.66 14.26 -6.91
C ILE A 161 9.92 14.57 -6.09
N THR A 162 9.78 15.34 -5.01
CA THR A 162 10.89 15.63 -4.10
C THR A 162 10.63 15.01 -2.73
N ARG A 163 11.71 14.79 -1.99
CA ARG A 163 11.66 14.35 -0.59
C ARG A 163 10.71 15.23 0.26
N SER A 164 10.82 16.55 0.12
CA SER A 164 9.99 17.51 0.86
C SER A 164 8.49 17.37 0.56
N ILE A 165 8.12 17.06 -0.69
CA ILE A 165 6.72 16.81 -1.06
C ILE A 165 6.22 15.54 -0.37
N LEU A 166 7.00 14.46 -0.38
CA LEU A 166 6.67 13.19 0.27
C LEU A 166 6.47 13.37 1.78
N GLU A 167 7.45 13.98 2.46
CA GLU A 167 7.39 14.25 3.91
C GLU A 167 6.19 15.12 4.28
N THR A 168 5.96 16.20 3.52
CA THR A 168 4.82 17.11 3.76
C THR A 168 3.48 16.41 3.58
N PHE A 169 3.36 15.55 2.56
CA PHE A 169 2.12 14.79 2.32
C PHE A 169 1.85 13.83 3.48
N ILE A 170 2.84 13.03 3.86
CA ILE A 170 2.72 12.04 4.94
C ILE A 170 2.34 12.73 6.26
N ASP A 171 3.03 13.80 6.63
CA ASP A 171 2.76 14.52 7.87
C ASP A 171 1.36 15.16 7.91
N ARG A 172 0.90 15.70 6.79
CA ARG A 172 -0.46 16.25 6.69
C ARG A 172 -1.52 15.16 6.78
N TYR A 173 -1.27 14.03 6.12
CA TYR A 173 -2.17 12.88 6.17
C TYR A 173 -2.31 12.34 7.60
N GLU A 174 -1.19 12.12 8.28
CA GLU A 174 -1.18 11.63 9.66
C GLU A 174 -1.87 12.60 10.62
N LYS A 175 -1.57 13.91 10.54
CA LYS A 175 -2.24 14.94 11.36
C LYS A 175 -3.75 14.95 11.18
N LYS A 176 -4.21 14.83 9.92
CA LYS A 176 -5.64 14.81 9.61
C LYS A 176 -6.34 13.60 10.22
N HIS A 177 -5.70 12.41 10.21
CA HIS A 177 -6.32 11.17 10.68
C HIS A 177 -6.06 10.92 12.18
N ALA A 178 -5.02 11.49 12.79
CA ALA A 178 -4.82 11.48 14.23
C ALA A 178 -5.82 12.37 14.99
N SER A 179 -6.37 13.40 14.33
CA SER A 179 -7.37 14.29 14.92
C SER A 179 -8.82 13.85 14.75
N SER A 180 -9.06 12.66 14.18
CA SER A 180 -10.34 11.94 14.20
C SER A 180 -10.22 10.76 15.18
N PRO A 181 -10.34 10.95 16.51
CA PRO A 181 -10.55 9.82 17.39
C PRO A 181 -11.93 9.25 17.07
N ASP A 182 -12.04 7.92 16.97
CA ASP A 182 -13.30 7.18 17.04
C ASP A 182 -14.01 7.56 18.34
N ASN A 183 -14.81 8.63 18.31
CA ASN A 183 -15.53 9.18 19.45
C ASN A 183 -16.91 8.52 19.61
N ASP A 184 -17.00 7.21 19.34
CA ASP A 184 -18.25 6.45 19.47
C ASP A 184 -18.33 5.59 20.74
N ASN A 185 -17.45 5.76 21.72
CA ASN A 185 -17.46 4.93 22.93
C ASN A 185 -17.69 5.65 24.27
N GLU A 186 -18.08 6.92 24.29
CA GLU A 186 -18.31 7.64 25.56
C GLU A 186 -19.75 8.08 25.87
N ILE A 187 -20.78 7.66 25.10
CA ILE A 187 -22.17 8.02 25.39
C ILE A 187 -22.97 6.86 26.04
N LYS A 188 -22.34 5.89 26.66
CA LYS A 188 -23.05 4.84 27.43
C LYS A 188 -22.51 4.62 28.83
N LYS A 189 -22.22 5.68 29.58
CA LYS A 189 -21.91 5.56 31.00
C LYS A 189 -22.44 6.72 31.86
N SER A 190 -23.65 7.19 31.55
CA SER A 190 -24.37 8.09 32.45
C SER A 190 -25.88 7.93 32.24
N GLU A 191 -26.45 6.77 32.64
CA GLU A 191 -27.83 6.60 33.12
C GLU A 191 -27.89 5.39 34.03
#